data_58baab2b910082cd2ba0bc9a6f16a033
#
_entry.id   58baab2b910082cd2ba0bc9a6f16a033
#
_cell.length_a   1.000
_cell.length_b   1.000
_cell.length_c   1.000
_cell.angle_alpha   90.00
_cell.angle_beta   90.00
_cell.angle_gamma   90.00
#
_symmetry.space_group_name_H-M   'P 1'
#
loop_
_entity.id
_entity.type
_entity.pdbx_description
1 polymer ?
#
loop_
_entity_poly.entity_id
_entity_poly.type
_entity_poly.pdbx_seq_one_letter_code
_entity_poly.pdbx_strand_id
1 'polypeptide(L)'
;ARNKENIKSEFTFIGVKESSVEKYEKVKDDLFATVKFVAEVISVKKDKNDKIIDGSPDKIKFVSDVWKFTKNIKNSSPNWYLAEIISQ
;
A
#
# COMPACT_ATOMS: atom_id res chain seq x y z
N ALA A 1 -21.38 8.54 9.67
CA ALA A 1 -22.03 7.68 9.76
C ALA A 1 -21.78 7.05 10.92
N ARG A 2 -22.20 6.80 11.33
CA ARG A 2 -22.09 6.35 12.17
C ARG A 2 -22.23 5.08 12.15
N ASN A 3 -21.53 4.53 12.54
CA ASN A 3 -21.52 3.17 12.58
C ASN A 3 -22.35 2.69 13.71
N LYS A 4 -23.51 2.30 13.39
CA LYS A 4 -24.47 1.89 14.38
C LYS A 4 -24.05 0.63 15.08
N GLU A 5 -23.19 -0.13 14.45
CA GLU A 5 -22.78 -1.42 15.00
C GLU A 5 -21.57 -1.34 15.88
N ASN A 6 -20.97 -0.16 15.95
CA ASN A 6 -19.78 0.05 16.76
C ASN A 6 -18.65 -0.93 16.45
N ILE A 7 -18.53 -1.28 15.19
CA ILE A 7 -17.45 -2.16 14.75
C ILE A 7 -16.17 -1.36 14.62
N LYS A 8 -15.10 -1.86 15.21
CA LYS A 8 -13.78 -1.25 15.11
C LYS A 8 -12.93 -2.07 14.17
N SER A 9 -12.27 -1.40 13.25
CA SER A 9 -11.33 -2.05 12.35
C SER A 9 -9.92 -1.65 12.75
N GLU A 10 -9.08 -2.63 12.99
CA GLU A 10 -7.67 -2.40 13.31
C GLU A 10 -6.83 -2.95 12.18
N PHE A 11 -5.91 -2.13 11.73
CA PHE A 11 -5.05 -2.50 10.62
C PHE A 11 -3.61 -2.19 11.03
N THR A 12 -2.78 -3.20 11.06
CA THR A 12 -1.39 -3.05 11.45
C THR A 12 -0.51 -3.37 10.25
N PHE A 13 0.29 -2.40 9.85
CA PHE A 13 1.26 -2.59 8.79
C PHE A 13 2.54 -3.14 9.42
N ILE A 14 2.96 -4.30 8.97
CA ILE A 14 4.17 -4.94 9.49
C ILE A 14 5.38 -4.50 8.69
N GLY A 15 5.29 -4.54 7.37
CA GLY A 15 6.40 -4.13 6.53
C GLY A 15 6.23 -4.61 5.10
N VAL A 16 7.13 -4.16 4.25
CA VAL A 16 7.17 -4.57 2.86
C VAL A 16 7.97 -5.88 2.77
N LYS A 17 7.33 -6.93 2.29
CA LYS A 17 7.98 -8.22 2.12
C LYS A 17 8.84 -8.25 0.89
N GLU A 18 8.33 -7.70 -0.20
CA GLU A 18 9.05 -7.67 -1.46
C GLU A 18 8.67 -6.43 -2.25
N SER A 19 9.57 -5.97 -3.08
CA SER A 19 9.27 -4.91 -4.04
C SER A 19 10.07 -5.19 -5.30
N SER A 20 9.48 -4.90 -6.44
CA SER A 20 10.17 -5.09 -7.71
C SER A 20 9.71 -4.05 -8.72
N VAL A 21 10.63 -3.65 -9.59
CA VAL A 21 10.30 -2.75 -10.68
C VAL A 21 9.76 -3.58 -11.82
N GLU A 22 8.48 -3.36 -12.15
CA GLU A 22 7.84 -4.11 -13.22
C GLU A 22 8.09 -3.48 -14.58
N LYS A 23 8.20 -2.17 -14.63
CA LYS A 23 8.37 -1.46 -15.89
C LYS A 23 9.09 -0.15 -15.66
N TYR A 24 9.90 0.22 -16.62
CA TYR A 24 10.65 1.47 -16.57
C TYR A 24 10.49 2.15 -17.92
N GLU A 25 10.04 3.39 -17.91
CA GLU A 25 9.79 4.13 -19.13
C GLU A 25 10.39 5.53 -19.06
N LYS A 26 10.71 6.06 -20.21
CA LYS A 26 11.12 7.46 -20.32
C LYS A 26 10.27 8.11 -21.40
N VAL A 27 9.62 9.21 -21.05
CA VAL A 27 8.81 9.99 -21.99
C VAL A 27 9.33 11.41 -21.94
N LYS A 28 9.99 11.83 -23.00
CA LYS A 28 10.66 13.13 -23.06
C LYS A 28 11.66 13.23 -21.91
N ASP A 29 11.47 14.18 -21.00
CA ASP A 29 12.37 14.39 -19.89
C ASP A 29 11.88 13.76 -18.59
N ASP A 30 10.80 13.01 -18.67
CA ASP A 30 10.21 12.37 -17.49
C ASP A 30 10.51 10.88 -17.48
N LEU A 31 10.93 10.41 -16.33
CA LEU A 31 11.12 8.98 -16.10
C LEU A 31 9.94 8.46 -15.32
N PHE A 32 9.50 7.26 -15.68
CA PHE A 32 8.42 6.58 -14.99
C PHE A 32 8.86 5.18 -14.58
N ALA A 33 8.60 4.83 -13.36
CA ALA A 33 8.91 3.49 -12.86
C ALA A 33 7.66 2.91 -12.22
N THR A 34 7.25 1.74 -12.70
CA THR A 34 6.11 1.02 -12.15
C THR A 34 6.67 -0.02 -11.19
N VAL A 35 6.30 0.06 -9.93
CA VAL A 35 6.84 -0.79 -8.88
C VAL A 35 5.71 -1.56 -8.22
N LYS A 36 5.91 -2.85 -8.07
CA LYS A 36 4.99 -3.72 -7.38
C LYS A 36 5.52 -3.98 -5.97
N PHE A 37 4.67 -3.79 -4.99
CA PHE A 37 5.00 -4.06 -3.59
C PHE A 37 4.14 -5.19 -3.06
N VAL A 38 4.73 -6.04 -2.25
CA VAL A 38 3.97 -7.00 -1.47
C VAL A 38 4.25 -6.68 -0.01
N ALA A 39 3.21 -6.36 0.71
CA ALA A 39 3.34 -5.96 2.12
C ALA A 39 2.66 -6.96 3.02
N GLU A 40 3.12 -7.02 4.25
CA GLU A 40 2.54 -7.87 5.29
C GLU A 40 1.74 -6.98 6.23
N VAL A 41 0.50 -7.38 6.46
CA VAL A 41 -0.40 -6.62 7.33
C VAL A 41 -1.20 -7.57 8.21
N ILE A 42 -1.67 -7.03 9.32
CA ILE A 42 -2.62 -7.73 10.18
C ILE A 42 -3.89 -6.88 10.20
N SER A 43 -5.02 -7.51 9.88
CA SER A 43 -6.31 -6.82 9.87
C SER A 43 -7.28 -7.55 10.76
N VAL A 44 -7.91 -6.83 11.67
CA VAL A 44 -8.85 -7.39 12.63
C VAL A 44 -10.06 -6.48 12.72
N LYS A 45 -11.23 -7.06 12.88
CA LYS A 45 -12.44 -6.32 13.21
C LYS A 45 -12.94 -6.77 14.56
N LYS A 46 -13.30 -5.81 15.40
CA LYS A 46 -13.80 -6.08 16.73
C LYS A 46 -15.16 -5.43 16.92
N ASP A 47 -15.97 -6.04 17.76
CA ASP A 47 -17.27 -5.47 18.12
C ASP A 47 -17.09 -4.47 19.28
N LYS A 48 -18.20 -3.96 19.78
CA LYS A 48 -18.17 -2.97 20.86
C LYS A 48 -17.60 -3.52 22.17
N ASN A 49 -17.53 -4.82 22.30
CA ASN A 49 -16.96 -5.47 23.48
C ASN A 49 -15.53 -5.92 23.27
N ASP A 50 -14.91 -5.45 22.20
CA ASP A 50 -13.55 -5.81 21.80
C ASP A 50 -13.39 -7.28 21.47
N LYS A 51 -14.47 -7.92 21.12
CA LYS A 51 -14.41 -9.30 20.68
C LYS A 51 -14.12 -9.35 19.18
N ILE A 52 -13.19 -10.18 18.79
CA ILE A 52 -12.81 -10.31 17.39
C ILE A 52 -13.92 -11.00 16.62
N ILE A 53 -14.50 -10.30 15.64
CA ILE A 53 -15.58 -10.83 14.81
C ILE A 53 -15.11 -11.17 13.40
N ASP A 54 -13.93 -10.71 13.01
CA ASP A 54 -13.37 -11.01 11.72
C ASP A 54 -11.86 -10.80 11.78
N GLY A 55 -11.13 -11.62 11.05
CA GLY A 55 -9.68 -11.57 11.04
C GLY A 55 -9.06 -12.28 12.23
N SER A 56 -7.77 -12.21 12.32
CA SER A 56 -7.03 -12.83 13.42
C SER A 56 -5.77 -12.04 13.68
N PRO A 57 -5.48 -11.69 14.94
CA PRO A 57 -4.25 -10.96 15.26
C PRO A 57 -3.01 -11.81 15.08
N ASP A 58 -3.17 -13.13 14.95
CA ASP A 58 -2.05 -14.05 14.78
C ASP A 58 -1.76 -14.37 13.33
N LYS A 59 -2.58 -13.91 12.41
CA LYS A 59 -2.41 -14.23 11.00
C LYS A 59 -2.01 -13.01 10.22
N ILE A 60 -0.99 -13.18 9.42
CA ILE A 60 -0.48 -12.13 8.56
C ILE A 60 -1.12 -12.28 7.19
N LYS A 61 -1.64 -11.18 6.66
CA LYS A 61 -2.14 -11.13 5.30
C LYS A 61 -1.11 -10.49 4.40
N PHE A 62 -1.10 -10.91 3.16
CA PHE A 62 -0.25 -10.29 2.15
C PHE A 62 -1.13 -9.45 1.24
N VAL A 63 -0.73 -8.21 1.04
CA VAL A 63 -1.42 -7.33 0.09
C VAL A 63 -0.41 -6.88 -0.93
N SER A 64 -0.84 -6.75 -2.18
CA SER A 64 0.04 -6.29 -3.23
C SER A 64 -0.55 -5.05 -3.88
N ASP A 65 0.30 -4.06 -4.10
CA ASP A 65 -0.06 -2.83 -4.75
C ASP A 65 0.93 -2.54 -5.87
N VAL A 66 0.44 -1.91 -6.92
CA VAL A 66 1.30 -1.49 -8.02
C VAL A 66 1.19 0.03 -8.12
N TRP A 67 2.30 0.70 -7.95
CA TRP A 67 2.38 2.15 -7.94
C TRP A 67 3.32 2.62 -9.04
N LYS A 68 3.01 3.76 -9.62
CA LYS A 68 3.83 4.36 -10.64
C LYS A 68 4.46 5.63 -10.09
N PHE A 69 5.77 5.71 -10.20
CA PHE A 69 6.53 6.88 -9.76
C PHE A 69 7.10 7.63 -10.94
N THR A 70 7.30 8.92 -10.78
CA THR A 70 7.85 9.74 -11.82
C THR A 70 8.97 10.63 -11.29
N LYS A 71 9.88 10.97 -12.19
CA LYS A 71 10.98 11.88 -11.89
C LYS A 71 11.36 12.59 -13.17
N ASN A 72 11.60 13.92 -13.10
CA ASN A 72 12.05 14.68 -14.25
C ASN A 72 13.58 14.70 -14.26
N ILE A 73 14.18 14.31 -15.38
CA ILE A 73 15.63 14.21 -15.47
C ILE A 73 16.35 15.55 -15.44
N LYS A 74 15.63 16.63 -15.76
CA LYS A 74 16.20 17.97 -15.69
C LYS A 74 16.13 18.57 -14.30
N ASN A 75 15.38 17.96 -13.42
CA ASN A 75 15.27 18.42 -12.05
C ASN A 75 16.45 17.90 -11.26
N SER A 76 17.12 18.75 -10.53
CA SER A 76 18.27 18.36 -9.74
C SER A 76 17.91 17.53 -8.51
N SER A 77 16.64 17.48 -8.15
CA SER A 77 16.20 16.69 -7.01
C SER A 77 16.31 15.20 -7.31
N PRO A 78 16.90 14.40 -6.42
CA PRO A 78 16.98 12.96 -6.63
C PRO A 78 15.69 12.22 -6.29
N ASN A 79 14.68 12.94 -5.81
CA ASN A 79 13.47 12.30 -5.32
C ASN A 79 12.51 11.93 -6.42
N TRP A 80 11.86 10.78 -6.24
CA TRP A 80 10.78 10.34 -7.10
C TRP A 80 9.45 10.74 -6.48
N TYR A 81 8.47 10.98 -7.30
CA TYR A 81 7.14 11.36 -6.86
C TYR A 81 6.14 10.31 -7.30
N LEU A 82 5.14 10.07 -6.48
CA LEU A 82 4.07 9.15 -6.83
C LEU A 82 3.22 9.76 -7.93
N ALA A 83 3.17 9.12 -9.09
CA ALA A 83 2.39 9.58 -10.22
C ALA A 83 0.99 8.97 -10.22
N GLU A 84 0.90 7.68 -9.89
CA GLU A 84 -0.36 6.97 -10.01
C GLU A 84 -0.34 5.71 -9.17
N ILE A 85 -1.48 5.34 -8.60
CA ILE A 85 -1.68 4.04 -7.98
C ILE A 85 -2.47 3.21 -8.98
N ILE A 86 -1.84 2.17 -9.49
CA ILE A 86 -2.43 1.37 -10.58
C ILE A 86 -3.32 0.27 -10.03
N SER A 87 -2.89 -0.35 -8.95
CA SER A 87 -3.62 -1.48 -8.39
C SER A 87 -3.47 -1.51 -6.90
N GLN A 88 -4.48 -2.03 -6.25
CA GLN A 88 -4.46 -2.19 -4.79
C GLN A 88 -4.73 -3.62 -4.39
#